data_db4f95b145e7936f8ec6152c2dc1b686
#
_entry.id   db4f95b145e7936f8ec6152c2dc1b686
#
_cell.length_a   1.000
_cell.length_b   1.000
_cell.length_c   1.000
_cell.angle_alpha   90.00
_cell.angle_beta   90.00
_cell.angle_gamma   90.00
#
_symmetry.space_group_name_H-M   'P 1'
#
loop_
_entity.id
_entity.type
_entity.pdbx_description
1 polymer ?
#
loop_
_entity_poly.entity_id
_entity_poly.type
_entity_poly.pdbx_seq_one_letter_code
_entity_poly.pdbx_strand_id
1 'polypeptide(L)'
;MKKIAVLSAGNGGQALAADLALRGHDVALYDLPRFAPVIEAIRRRGNTIELQNKITGTATIRLVTTDIAEALDGAEVVYFTAPSYGQKAFFD
;
A
#
# COMPACT_ATOMS: atom_id res chain seq x y z
N MET A 1 4.22 -12.19 12.30
CA MET A 1 3.44 -11.51 11.26
C MET A 1 2.62 -10.39 11.88
N LYS A 2 2.61 -9.23 11.26
CA LYS A 2 1.83 -8.09 11.72
C LYS A 2 0.83 -7.67 10.65
N LYS A 3 -0.26 -7.06 11.08
CA LYS A 3 -1.24 -6.47 10.19
C LYS A 3 -0.88 -5.00 10.00
N ILE A 4 -0.53 -4.63 8.78
CA ILE A 4 0.08 -3.34 8.47
C ILE A 4 -0.72 -2.61 7.40
N ALA A 5 -1.00 -1.33 7.64
CA ALA A 5 -1.60 -0.47 6.63
C ALA A 5 -0.52 0.47 6.08
N VAL A 6 -0.43 0.55 4.75
CA VAL A 6 0.44 1.49 4.06
C VAL A 6 -0.44 2.53 3.38
N LEU A 7 -0.30 3.77 3.78
CA LEU A 7 -1.13 4.87 3.30
C LEU A 7 -0.35 5.66 2.26
N SER A 8 -0.62 5.42 1.05
CA SER A 8 -0.14 5.99 -0.19
C SER A 8 0.30 4.88 -1.13
N ALA A 9 -0.19 4.91 -2.36
CA ALA A 9 0.14 3.93 -3.38
C ALA A 9 1.02 4.52 -4.49
N GLY A 10 1.80 5.53 -4.15
CA GLY A 10 2.88 6.01 -5.01
C GLY A 10 4.01 5.00 -5.06
N ASN A 11 5.09 5.34 -5.79
CA ASN A 11 6.21 4.40 -5.95
C ASN A 11 6.77 3.92 -4.61
N GLY A 12 6.95 4.84 -3.67
CA GLY A 12 7.47 4.48 -2.33
C GLY A 12 6.52 3.60 -1.56
N GLY A 13 5.21 3.90 -1.60
CA GLY A 13 4.21 3.10 -0.91
C GLY A 13 4.07 1.71 -1.48
N GLN A 14 4.08 1.58 -2.81
CA GLN A 14 4.02 0.28 -3.46
C GLN A 14 5.26 -0.56 -3.12
N ALA A 15 6.44 0.04 -3.15
CA ALA A 15 7.68 -0.66 -2.82
C ALA A 15 7.68 -1.14 -1.37
N LEU A 16 7.24 -0.28 -0.45
CA LEU A 16 7.15 -0.65 0.97
C LEU A 16 6.14 -1.77 1.19
N ALA A 17 4.96 -1.65 0.58
CA ALA A 17 3.92 -2.67 0.72
C ALA A 17 4.40 -4.02 0.20
N ALA A 18 5.08 -4.03 -0.95
CA ALA A 18 5.62 -5.25 -1.52
C ALA A 18 6.69 -5.86 -0.64
N ASP A 19 7.61 -5.05 -0.12
CA ASP A 19 8.67 -5.52 0.77
C ASP A 19 8.07 -6.16 2.03
N LEU A 20 7.12 -5.50 2.67
CA LEU A 20 6.48 -6.02 3.86
C LEU A 20 5.71 -7.31 3.59
N ALA A 21 5.00 -7.37 2.46
CA ALA A 21 4.26 -8.57 2.09
C ALA A 21 5.20 -9.75 1.82
N LEU A 22 6.33 -9.51 1.17
CA LEU A 22 7.32 -10.54 0.90
C LEU A 22 8.00 -11.03 2.19
N ARG A 23 8.01 -10.21 3.23
CA ARG A 23 8.51 -10.61 4.55
C ARG A 23 7.47 -11.35 5.38
N GLY A 24 6.28 -11.60 4.83
CA GLY A 24 5.25 -12.38 5.48
C GLY A 24 4.23 -11.60 6.29
N HIS A 25 4.20 -10.27 6.14
CA HIS A 25 3.21 -9.45 6.84
C HIS A 25 1.90 -9.38 6.06
N ASP A 26 0.81 -9.13 6.78
CA ASP A 26 -0.51 -8.91 6.21
C ASP A 26 -0.64 -7.42 5.90
N VAL A 27 -0.62 -7.05 4.62
CA VAL A 27 -0.53 -5.67 4.19
C VAL A 27 -1.81 -5.21 3.53
N ALA A 28 -2.30 -4.04 3.94
CA ALA A 28 -3.33 -3.28 3.24
C ALA A 28 -2.68 -2.04 2.65
N LEU A 29 -2.90 -1.81 1.37
CA LEU A 29 -2.39 -0.64 0.66
C LEU A 29 -3.55 0.27 0.32
N TYR A 30 -3.42 1.54 0.69
CA TYR A 30 -4.48 2.53 0.53
C TYR A 30 -3.97 3.76 -0.21
N ASP A 31 -4.84 4.37 -0.99
CA ASP A 31 -4.65 5.74 -1.43
C ASP A 31 -5.99 6.45 -1.50
N LEU A 32 -5.93 7.78 -1.68
CA LEU A 32 -7.11 8.62 -1.75
C LEU A 32 -7.98 8.24 -2.95
N PRO A 33 -9.32 8.43 -2.85
CA PRO A 33 -10.21 8.11 -3.97
C PRO A 33 -9.85 8.81 -5.29
N ARG A 34 -9.23 10.00 -5.23
CA ARG A 34 -8.79 10.69 -6.45
C ARG A 34 -7.67 9.96 -7.17
N PHE A 35 -6.99 9.03 -6.50
CA PHE A 35 -5.95 8.17 -7.09
C PHE A 35 -6.48 6.76 -7.38
N ALA A 36 -7.80 6.61 -7.48
CA ALA A 36 -8.41 5.32 -7.79
C ALA A 36 -7.81 4.63 -9.03
N PRO A 37 -7.40 5.33 -10.10
CA PRO A 37 -6.77 4.65 -11.24
C PRO A 37 -5.54 3.83 -10.87
N VAL A 38 -4.71 4.30 -9.92
CA VAL A 38 -3.54 3.55 -9.46
C VAL A 38 -3.98 2.29 -8.71
N ILE A 39 -4.95 2.45 -7.81
CA ILE A 39 -5.50 1.34 -7.03
C ILE A 39 -6.12 0.29 -7.95
N GLU A 40 -6.92 0.72 -8.92
CA GLU A 40 -7.55 -0.19 -9.88
C GLU A 40 -6.53 -0.93 -10.73
N ALA A 41 -5.44 -0.26 -11.13
CA ALA A 41 -4.38 -0.89 -11.91
C ALA A 41 -3.74 -2.05 -11.12
N ILE A 42 -3.51 -1.87 -9.83
CA ILE A 42 -2.95 -2.92 -8.98
C ILE A 42 -3.97 -4.06 -8.80
N ARG A 43 -5.23 -3.72 -8.58
CA ARG A 43 -6.30 -4.73 -8.43
C ARG A 43 -6.47 -5.57 -9.69
N ARG A 44 -6.34 -4.97 -10.87
CA ARG A 44 -6.41 -5.69 -12.14
C ARG A 44 -5.31 -6.71 -12.32
N ARG A 45 -4.18 -6.50 -11.64
CA ARG A 45 -3.06 -7.45 -11.62
C ARG A 45 -3.20 -8.48 -10.51
N GLY A 46 -4.38 -8.60 -9.90
CA GLY A 46 -4.61 -9.53 -8.80
C GLY A 46 -3.98 -9.10 -7.49
N ASN A 47 -3.91 -7.79 -7.24
CA ASN A 47 -3.27 -7.21 -6.05
C ASN A 47 -1.78 -7.57 -5.96
N THR A 48 -1.11 -7.71 -7.10
CA THR A 48 0.31 -8.04 -7.11
C THR A 48 1.17 -6.84 -7.43
N ILE A 49 2.32 -6.77 -6.79
CA ILE A 49 3.33 -5.75 -7.02
C ILE A 49 4.67 -6.44 -7.20
N GLU A 50 5.35 -6.12 -8.28
CA GLU A 50 6.68 -6.66 -8.54
C GLU A 50 7.72 -5.77 -7.88
N LEU A 51 8.55 -6.36 -7.03
CA LEU A 51 9.61 -5.65 -6.34
C LEU A 51 10.97 -6.05 -6.93
N GLN A 52 11.73 -5.05 -7.40
CA GLN A 52 13.06 -5.23 -7.96
C GLN A 52 14.04 -4.38 -7.16
N ASN A 53 14.46 -4.89 -6.03
CA ASN A 53 15.35 -4.19 -5.15
C ASN A 53 16.25 -5.22 -4.46
N LYS A 54 16.70 -4.95 -3.25
CA LYS A 54 17.50 -5.90 -2.48
C LYS A 54 16.76 -7.22 -2.30
N ILE A 55 15.47 -7.16 -2.12
CA ILE A 55 14.57 -8.31 -2.13
C ILE A 55 13.83 -8.25 -3.46
N THR A 56 13.91 -9.31 -4.24
CA THR A 56 13.26 -9.40 -5.55
C THR A 56 12.13 -10.42 -5.50
N GLY A 57 11.00 -10.09 -6.09
CA GLY A 57 9.88 -11.01 -6.16
C GLY A 57 8.57 -10.32 -6.48
N THR A 58 7.52 -11.11 -6.62
CA THR A 58 6.17 -10.63 -6.82
C THR A 58 5.41 -10.79 -5.51
N ALA A 59 4.98 -9.66 -4.94
CA ALA A 59 4.23 -9.65 -3.70
C ALA A 59 2.74 -9.62 -3.99
N THR A 60 1.96 -10.35 -3.22
CA THR A 60 0.49 -10.24 -3.24
C THR A 60 0.07 -9.44 -2.01
N ILE A 61 -0.65 -8.36 -2.26
CA ILE A 61 -1.13 -7.48 -1.19
C ILE A 61 -2.55 -7.93 -0.84
N ARG A 62 -2.81 -8.21 0.45
CA ARG A 62 -4.11 -8.72 0.89
C ARG A 62 -5.26 -7.79 0.50
N LEU A 63 -5.07 -6.50 0.68
CA LEU A 63 -6.11 -5.50 0.42
C LEU A 63 -5.51 -4.30 -0.28
N VAL A 64 -6.11 -3.89 -1.39
CA VAL A 64 -5.74 -2.67 -2.13
C VAL A 64 -7.02 -1.86 -2.28
N THR A 65 -7.07 -0.68 -1.67
CA THR A 65 -8.35 0.01 -1.49
C THR A 65 -8.22 1.53 -1.45
N THR A 66 -9.32 2.21 -1.75
CA THR A 66 -9.48 3.64 -1.52
C THR A 66 -10.34 3.94 -0.28
N ASP A 67 -10.70 2.91 0.48
CA ASP A 67 -11.49 3.06 1.71
C ASP A 67 -10.55 3.00 2.91
N ILE A 68 -10.37 4.15 3.58
CA ILE A 68 -9.43 4.27 4.71
C ILE A 68 -9.87 3.40 5.89
N ALA A 69 -11.16 3.29 6.16
CA ALA A 69 -11.65 2.49 7.26
C ALA A 69 -11.32 1.01 7.05
N GLU A 70 -11.47 0.54 5.80
CA GLU A 70 -11.13 -0.81 5.41
C GLU A 70 -9.63 -1.09 5.58
N ALA A 71 -8.81 -0.13 5.15
CA ALA A 71 -7.36 -0.27 5.23
C ALA A 71 -6.87 -0.31 6.67
N LEU A 72 -7.49 0.46 7.56
CA LEU A 72 -7.07 0.56 8.95
C LEU A 72 -7.67 -0.53 9.85
N ASP A 73 -8.64 -1.29 9.35
CA ASP A 73 -9.32 -2.30 10.17
C ASP A 73 -8.33 -3.34 10.67
N GLY A 74 -8.16 -3.37 11.99
CA GLY A 74 -7.25 -4.30 12.65
C GLY A 74 -5.77 -4.00 12.47
N ALA A 75 -5.41 -2.88 11.86
CA ALA A 75 -4.00 -2.55 11.62
C ALA A 75 -3.26 -2.33 12.94
N GLU A 76 -2.13 -3.02 13.09
CA GLU A 76 -1.25 -2.86 14.24
C GLU A 76 -0.20 -1.78 14.00
N VAL A 77 0.18 -1.58 12.74
CA VAL A 77 1.16 -0.58 12.33
C VAL A 77 0.63 0.14 11.11
N VAL A 78 0.83 1.46 11.08
CA VAL A 78 0.43 2.29 9.94
C VAL A 78 1.65 3.05 9.44
N TYR A 79 1.98 2.87 8.17
CA TYR A 79 3.05 3.62 7.51
C TYR A 79 2.44 4.67 6.58
N PHE A 80 3.03 5.84 6.59
CA PHE A 80 2.64 6.94 5.73
C PHE A 80 3.83 7.30 4.84
N THR A 81 3.71 7.06 3.54
CA THR A 81 4.83 7.22 2.60
C THR A 81 4.58 8.28 1.53
N ALA A 82 3.60 9.14 1.72
CA ALA A 82 3.28 10.17 0.74
C ALA A 82 4.45 11.13 0.56
N PRO A 83 4.76 11.56 -0.67
CA PRO A 83 5.73 12.63 -0.88
C PRO A 83 5.21 13.93 -0.27
N SER A 84 6.11 14.93 -0.09
CA SER A 84 5.76 16.16 0.65
C SER A 84 4.50 16.86 0.11
N TYR A 85 4.29 16.91 -1.20
CA TYR A 85 3.07 17.49 -1.75
C TYR A 85 1.83 16.62 -1.46
N GLY A 86 2.01 15.32 -1.35
CA GLY A 86 0.95 14.40 -0.99
C GLY A 86 0.58 14.48 0.49
N GLN A 87 1.56 14.76 1.35
CA GLN A 87 1.31 14.95 2.78
C GLN A 87 0.28 16.04 3.02
N LYS A 88 0.35 17.09 2.21
CA LYS A 88 -0.61 18.18 2.31
C LYS A 88 -2.05 17.69 2.13
N ALA A 89 -2.27 16.77 1.22
CA ALA A 89 -3.58 16.19 0.96
C ALA A 89 -4.12 15.39 2.17
N PHE A 90 -3.23 14.85 3.00
CA PHE A 90 -3.63 14.05 4.17
C PHE A 90 -3.77 14.86 5.44
N PHE A 91 -3.05 15.96 5.56
CA PHE A 91 -3.01 16.74 6.80
C PHE A 91 -3.78 18.07 6.71
N ASP A 92 -4.11 18.50 5.52
CA ASP A 92 -4.95 19.68 5.32
C ASP A 92 -6.41 19.31 5.33
#